data_aa9390c73ba70bbba1672982fdfcb52b
#
_entry.id   aa9390c73ba70bbba1672982fdfcb52b
#
_cell.length_a   1.000
_cell.length_b   1.000
_cell.length_c   1.000
_cell.angle_alpha   90.00
_cell.angle_beta   90.00
_cell.angle_gamma   90.00
#
_symmetry.space_group_name_H-M   'P 1'
#
loop_
_entity.id
_entity.type
_entity.pdbx_description
1 polymer ?
#
loop_
_entity_poly.entity_id
_entity_poly.type
_entity_poly.pdbx_seq_one_letter_code
_entity_poly.pdbx_strand_id
1 'polypeptide(L)'
;GVVDRALGSVRLRVRLQGPGGHAWGDRRLPHPVFALAEGLCRVRALVEGREDASVNASGLEGGQAVNALPQEAACLLEVRALEEAALAALLQGVEAAFAEAARAHRVGLALEVLGRRPAGRTATPRLLQAAERALAEVGERPQWLPGSTDASAAIERGIPALGFGVYRGGGAHTPGEWVLPSSLLEGQRALLALLRGLGVG
;
A
#
# COMPACT_ATOMS: atom_id res chain seq x y z
N GLY A 1 -11.82 -2.31 -15.43
CA GLY A 1 -12.19 -1.49 -14.29
C GLY A 1 -11.73 -0.05 -14.45
N VAL A 2 -12.32 0.86 -13.71
CA VAL A 2 -11.96 2.28 -13.68
C VAL A 2 -11.59 2.64 -12.24
N VAL A 3 -10.40 3.18 -12.04
CA VAL A 3 -9.94 3.66 -10.73
C VAL A 3 -10.30 5.15 -10.63
N ASP A 4 -11.36 5.45 -9.85
CA ASP A 4 -11.86 6.81 -9.62
C ASP A 4 -11.42 7.40 -8.27
N ARG A 5 -10.86 6.56 -7.42
CA ARG A 5 -10.36 6.92 -6.09
C ARG A 5 -8.94 6.43 -5.91
N ALA A 6 -8.02 7.32 -5.58
CA ALA A 6 -6.68 6.96 -5.21
C ALA A 6 -6.66 6.30 -3.83
N LEU A 7 -6.14 5.09 -3.77
CA LEU A 7 -5.80 4.42 -2.52
C LEU A 7 -4.45 4.97 -2.05
N GLY A 8 -4.49 5.72 -0.97
CA GLY A 8 -3.28 6.26 -0.35
C GLY A 8 -2.39 5.17 0.21
N SER A 9 -1.09 5.37 0.14
CA SER A 9 -0.12 4.43 0.72
C SER A 9 1.12 5.11 1.27
N VAL A 10 1.64 4.56 2.35
CA VAL A 10 2.96 4.91 2.89
C VAL A 10 3.78 3.64 3.02
N ARG A 11 5.00 3.66 2.51
CA ARG A 11 5.98 2.59 2.67
C ARG A 11 7.03 3.00 3.67
N LEU A 12 7.28 2.12 4.62
CA LEU A 12 8.20 2.34 5.73
C LEU A 12 9.23 1.23 5.79
N ARG A 13 10.45 1.58 6.20
CA ARG A 13 11.41 0.64 6.76
C ARG A 13 11.45 0.83 8.26
N VAL A 14 11.24 -0.26 8.99
CA VAL A 14 11.36 -0.33 10.45
C VAL A 14 12.66 -1.03 10.78
N ARG A 15 13.48 -0.44 11.65
CA ARG A 15 14.70 -1.05 12.19
C ARG A 15 14.70 -0.95 13.70
N LEU A 16 15.01 -2.07 14.35
CA LEU A 16 15.14 -2.19 15.78
C LEU A 16 16.54 -2.67 16.11
N GLN A 17 17.23 -2.02 17.05
CA GLN A 17 18.63 -2.27 17.35
C GLN A 17 18.83 -2.64 18.80
N GLY A 18 19.69 -3.63 19.05
CA GLY A 18 20.08 -4.11 20.37
C GLY A 18 21.57 -4.40 20.44
N PRO A 19 22.07 -4.79 21.63
CA PRO A 19 23.51 -4.97 21.86
C PRO A 19 24.10 -6.23 21.23
N GLY A 20 23.24 -7.20 20.86
CA GLY A 20 23.71 -8.58 20.57
C GLY A 20 24.11 -9.32 21.85
N GLY A 21 24.74 -10.48 21.69
CA GLY A 21 25.27 -11.27 22.81
C GLY A 21 25.06 -12.78 22.65
N HIS A 22 25.45 -13.55 23.67
CA HIS A 22 25.28 -14.99 23.70
C HIS A 22 23.86 -15.35 24.18
N ALA A 23 23.15 -16.17 23.43
CA ALA A 23 21.70 -16.45 23.69
C ALA A 23 21.41 -16.93 25.11
N TRP A 24 22.26 -17.72 25.73
CA TRP A 24 22.10 -18.19 27.11
C TRP A 24 22.71 -17.21 28.15
N GLY A 25 23.97 -16.82 27.96
CA GLY A 25 24.71 -15.99 28.91
C GLY A 25 24.06 -14.61 29.07
N ASP A 26 23.66 -14.02 27.96
CA ASP A 26 23.13 -12.67 27.84
C ASP A 26 21.61 -12.60 27.68
N ARG A 27 20.87 -13.66 28.03
CA ARG A 27 19.41 -13.82 27.84
C ARG A 27 18.52 -12.71 28.42
N ARG A 28 19.08 -11.81 29.25
CA ARG A 28 18.38 -10.66 29.84
C ARG A 28 18.61 -9.35 29.06
N LEU A 29 19.47 -9.39 28.06
CA LEU A 29 19.72 -8.23 27.21
C LEU A 29 18.55 -7.98 26.26
N PRO A 30 18.42 -6.75 25.74
CA PRO A 30 17.41 -6.39 24.74
C PRO A 30 17.47 -7.28 23.50
N HIS A 31 16.27 -7.65 22.98
CA HIS A 31 16.15 -8.57 21.85
C HIS A 31 15.33 -7.95 20.71
N PRO A 32 15.96 -7.41 19.67
CA PRO A 32 15.28 -6.67 18.58
C PRO A 32 14.21 -7.49 17.84
N VAL A 33 14.43 -8.80 17.64
CA VAL A 33 13.45 -9.64 16.92
C VAL A 33 12.15 -9.79 17.72
N PHE A 34 12.20 -9.90 19.04
CA PHE A 34 10.97 -9.97 19.83
C PHE A 34 10.24 -8.61 19.85
N ALA A 35 10.99 -7.52 19.88
CA ALA A 35 10.41 -6.18 19.73
C ALA A 35 9.74 -6.00 18.35
N LEU A 36 10.35 -6.50 17.27
CA LEU A 36 9.77 -6.48 15.93
C LEU A 36 8.47 -7.27 15.88
N ALA A 37 8.47 -8.49 16.41
CA ALA A 37 7.28 -9.34 16.44
C ALA A 37 6.12 -8.71 17.23
N GLU A 38 6.40 -8.12 18.39
CA GLU A 38 5.38 -7.41 19.18
C GLU A 38 4.86 -6.19 18.45
N GLY A 39 5.73 -5.37 17.86
CA GLY A 39 5.34 -4.21 17.05
C GLY A 39 4.44 -4.61 15.90
N LEU A 40 4.75 -5.68 15.17
CA LEU A 40 3.93 -6.19 14.08
C LEU A 40 2.54 -6.68 14.55
N CYS A 41 2.46 -7.36 15.69
CA CYS A 41 1.19 -7.78 16.28
C CYS A 41 0.31 -6.56 16.63
N ARG A 42 0.89 -5.51 17.22
CA ARG A 42 0.19 -4.26 17.54
C ARG A 42 -0.29 -3.53 16.28
N VAL A 43 0.57 -3.46 15.26
CA VAL A 43 0.22 -2.83 13.97
C VAL A 43 -0.90 -3.58 13.26
N ARG A 44 -0.90 -4.91 13.29
CA ARG A 44 -1.99 -5.72 12.75
C ARG A 44 -3.33 -5.38 13.41
N ALA A 45 -3.35 -5.20 14.72
CA ALA A 45 -4.56 -4.87 15.47
C ALA A 45 -5.17 -3.51 15.06
N LEU A 46 -4.39 -2.57 14.53
CA LEU A 46 -4.89 -1.27 14.06
C LEU A 46 -5.83 -1.37 12.84
N VAL A 47 -5.75 -2.46 12.09
CA VAL A 47 -6.55 -2.68 10.86
C VAL A 47 -7.53 -3.85 10.99
N GLU A 48 -7.59 -4.50 12.14
CA GLU A 48 -8.50 -5.61 12.37
C GLU A 48 -9.97 -5.14 12.25
N GLY A 49 -10.75 -5.83 11.41
CA GLY A 49 -12.14 -5.47 11.11
C GLY A 49 -12.34 -4.22 10.24
N ARG A 50 -11.29 -3.62 9.71
CA ARG A 50 -11.37 -2.45 8.82
C ARG A 50 -11.39 -2.87 7.34
N GLU A 51 -12.32 -2.31 6.58
CA GLU A 51 -12.40 -2.46 5.12
C GLU A 51 -11.79 -1.27 4.37
N ASP A 52 -11.59 -0.15 5.05
CA ASP A 52 -11.09 1.10 4.50
C ASP A 52 -9.56 1.25 4.58
N ALA A 53 -8.89 0.34 5.26
CA ALA A 53 -7.45 0.41 5.50
C ALA A 53 -6.79 -0.99 5.57
N SER A 54 -5.50 -1.04 5.26
CA SER A 54 -4.71 -2.26 5.37
C SER A 54 -3.26 -1.99 5.72
N VAL A 55 -2.60 -2.99 6.29
CA VAL A 55 -1.16 -3.01 6.51
C VAL A 55 -0.62 -4.32 5.96
N ASN A 56 0.49 -4.25 5.24
CA ASN A 56 1.26 -5.41 4.80
C ASN A 56 2.68 -5.32 5.33
N ALA A 57 3.21 -6.43 5.85
CA ALA A 57 4.60 -6.57 6.29
C ALA A 57 5.34 -7.55 5.39
N SER A 58 6.57 -7.19 5.01
CA SER A 58 7.43 -8.01 4.16
C SER A 58 8.90 -7.76 4.49
N GLY A 59 9.81 -8.54 3.89
CA GLY A 59 11.24 -8.34 4.07
C GLY A 59 11.65 -8.39 5.55
N LEU A 60 11.12 -9.38 6.30
CA LEU A 60 11.46 -9.57 7.70
C LEU A 60 12.89 -10.12 7.79
N GLU A 61 13.72 -9.41 8.51
CA GLU A 61 15.12 -9.75 8.72
C GLU A 61 15.45 -9.68 10.22
N GLY A 62 16.34 -10.55 10.70
CA GLY A 62 16.82 -10.49 12.08
C GLY A 62 17.46 -11.77 12.55
N GLY A 63 18.63 -11.64 13.19
CA GLY A 63 19.42 -12.74 13.69
C GLY A 63 20.21 -13.47 12.61
N GLN A 64 21.34 -14.06 13.03
CA GLN A 64 22.24 -14.81 12.12
C GLN A 64 22.49 -16.23 12.61
N ALA A 65 22.39 -16.46 13.92
CA ALA A 65 22.67 -17.75 14.55
C ALA A 65 21.75 -18.00 15.73
N VAL A 66 21.37 -19.26 15.93
CA VAL A 66 20.42 -19.67 16.99
C VAL A 66 20.97 -19.48 18.42
N ASN A 67 22.27 -19.41 18.57
CA ASN A 67 22.96 -19.25 19.86
C ASN A 67 23.44 -17.81 20.13
N ALA A 68 23.05 -16.85 19.29
CA ALA A 68 23.39 -15.45 19.42
C ALA A 68 22.14 -14.55 19.48
N LEU A 69 22.17 -13.52 20.33
CA LEU A 69 21.16 -12.44 20.32
C LEU A 69 21.42 -11.56 19.10
N PRO A 70 20.38 -11.20 18.32
CA PRO A 70 20.53 -10.31 17.18
C PRO A 70 20.89 -8.89 17.61
N GLN A 71 21.71 -8.22 16.79
CA GLN A 71 21.99 -6.80 16.97
C GLN A 71 20.96 -5.92 16.24
N GLU A 72 20.27 -6.46 15.24
CA GLU A 72 19.27 -5.75 14.48
C GLU A 72 18.12 -6.69 14.08
N ALA A 73 16.92 -6.13 14.00
CA ALA A 73 15.79 -6.71 13.31
C ALA A 73 15.12 -5.62 12.48
N ALA A 74 14.67 -5.98 11.28
CA ALA A 74 14.07 -5.03 10.35
C ALA A 74 12.89 -5.63 9.59
N CYS A 75 12.00 -4.76 9.08
CA CYS A 75 10.99 -5.13 8.11
C CYS A 75 10.62 -3.94 7.21
N LEU A 76 9.96 -4.26 6.11
CA LEU A 76 9.26 -3.30 5.26
C LEU A 76 7.77 -3.36 5.57
N LEU A 77 7.14 -2.20 5.73
CA LEU A 77 5.70 -2.06 5.90
C LEU A 77 5.11 -1.24 4.75
N GLU A 78 3.94 -1.63 4.31
CA GLU A 78 3.08 -0.81 3.48
C GLU A 78 1.75 -0.59 4.21
N VAL A 79 1.43 0.67 4.45
CA VAL A 79 0.20 1.13 5.10
C VAL A 79 -0.68 1.76 4.03
N ARG A 80 -1.95 1.35 3.94
CA ARG A 80 -2.90 1.87 2.95
C ARG A 80 -4.20 2.31 3.60
N ALA A 81 -4.81 3.38 3.07
CA ALA A 81 -6.16 3.80 3.43
C ALA A 81 -6.88 4.51 2.29
N LEU A 82 -8.22 4.49 2.31
CA LEU A 82 -9.07 5.14 1.29
C LEU A 82 -9.14 6.65 1.46
N GLU A 83 -8.93 7.16 2.69
CA GLU A 83 -9.01 8.59 3.01
C GLU A 83 -7.68 9.07 3.63
N GLU A 84 -7.28 10.29 3.30
CA GLU A 84 -6.00 10.85 3.74
C GLU A 84 -5.90 10.99 5.27
N ALA A 85 -7.00 11.39 5.92
CA ALA A 85 -7.06 11.48 7.38
C ALA A 85 -6.91 10.10 8.05
N ALA A 86 -7.50 9.05 7.46
CA ALA A 86 -7.37 7.68 7.94
C ALA A 86 -5.94 7.15 7.75
N LEU A 87 -5.29 7.49 6.61
CA LEU A 87 -3.90 7.15 6.35
C LEU A 87 -2.96 7.80 7.37
N ALA A 88 -3.17 9.08 7.65
CA ALA A 88 -2.37 9.82 8.64
C ALA A 88 -2.54 9.25 10.05
N ALA A 89 -3.78 8.97 10.47
CA ALA A 89 -4.06 8.38 11.78
C ALA A 89 -3.45 6.97 11.91
N LEU A 90 -3.54 6.17 10.86
CA LEU A 90 -2.96 4.82 10.84
C LEU A 90 -1.43 4.87 10.91
N LEU A 91 -0.79 5.82 10.23
CA LEU A 91 0.65 6.02 10.30
C LEU A 91 1.09 6.37 11.72
N GLN A 92 0.40 7.29 12.39
CA GLN A 92 0.66 7.62 13.79
C GLN A 92 0.49 6.40 14.70
N GLY A 93 -0.53 5.57 14.46
CA GLY A 93 -0.73 4.32 15.19
C GLY A 93 0.43 3.33 15.00
N VAL A 94 0.95 3.21 13.78
CA VAL A 94 2.13 2.38 13.47
C VAL A 94 3.37 2.88 14.22
N GLU A 95 3.63 4.19 14.19
CA GLU A 95 4.74 4.81 14.91
C GLU A 95 4.64 4.57 16.42
N ALA A 96 3.46 4.76 17.01
CA ALA A 96 3.21 4.51 18.41
C ALA A 96 3.40 3.03 18.79
N ALA A 97 2.89 2.10 17.97
CA ALA A 97 3.01 0.67 18.20
C ALA A 97 4.47 0.20 18.26
N PHE A 98 5.31 0.66 17.32
CA PHE A 98 6.74 0.33 17.35
C PHE A 98 7.50 1.07 18.44
N ALA A 99 7.14 2.30 18.76
CA ALA A 99 7.75 3.04 19.87
C ALA A 99 7.47 2.37 21.22
N GLU A 100 6.26 1.84 21.42
CA GLU A 100 5.91 1.08 22.62
C GLU A 100 6.66 -0.26 22.70
N ALA A 101 6.69 -1.02 21.59
CA ALA A 101 7.45 -2.27 21.52
C ALA A 101 8.94 -2.04 21.78
N ALA A 102 9.53 -1.03 21.15
CA ALA A 102 10.94 -0.67 21.35
C ALA A 102 11.24 -0.32 22.79
N ARG A 103 10.37 0.43 23.45
CA ARG A 103 10.49 0.79 24.87
C ARG A 103 10.37 -0.43 25.77
N ALA A 104 9.37 -1.29 25.56
CA ALA A 104 9.15 -2.50 26.32
C ALA A 104 10.36 -3.45 26.28
N HIS A 105 10.96 -3.58 25.10
CA HIS A 105 12.14 -4.43 24.87
C HIS A 105 13.48 -3.70 25.06
N ARG A 106 13.48 -2.41 25.38
CA ARG A 106 14.68 -1.58 25.59
C ARG A 106 15.63 -1.58 24.39
N VAL A 107 15.09 -1.56 23.16
CA VAL A 107 15.84 -1.51 21.91
C VAL A 107 15.74 -0.14 21.26
N GLY A 108 16.72 0.20 20.40
CA GLY A 108 16.64 1.37 19.55
C GLY A 108 15.60 1.18 18.43
N LEU A 109 14.93 2.26 18.02
CA LEU A 109 13.97 2.28 16.90
C LEU A 109 14.38 3.34 15.89
N ALA A 110 14.37 2.95 14.62
CA ALA A 110 14.42 3.88 13.48
C ALA A 110 13.29 3.55 12.51
N LEU A 111 12.54 4.59 12.11
CA LEU A 111 11.49 4.53 11.10
C LEU A 111 11.90 5.42 9.93
N GLU A 112 11.90 4.87 8.73
CA GLU A 112 12.26 5.56 7.50
C GLU A 112 11.10 5.47 6.51
N VAL A 113 10.61 6.63 6.04
CA VAL A 113 9.60 6.68 4.97
C VAL A 113 10.30 6.47 3.63
N LEU A 114 9.99 5.37 2.95
CA LEU A 114 10.53 5.01 1.64
C LEU A 114 9.73 5.60 0.47
N GLY A 115 8.47 5.91 0.71
CA GLY A 115 7.59 6.49 -0.30
C GLY A 115 6.19 6.74 0.24
N ARG A 116 5.52 7.70 -0.39
CA ARG A 116 4.15 8.07 -0.06
C ARG A 116 3.36 8.32 -1.35
N ARG A 117 2.10 7.92 -1.35
CA ARG A 117 1.08 8.28 -2.34
C ARG A 117 -0.16 8.78 -1.61
N PRO A 118 -0.77 9.89 -2.02
CA PRO A 118 -1.96 10.44 -1.36
C PRO A 118 -3.19 9.57 -1.59
N ALA A 119 -4.12 9.61 -0.63
CA ALA A 119 -5.48 9.14 -0.81
C ALA A 119 -6.37 10.27 -1.34
N GLY A 120 -7.42 9.94 -2.08
CA GLY A 120 -8.41 10.93 -2.45
C GLY A 120 -9.15 10.67 -3.75
N ARG A 121 -10.06 11.60 -4.07
CA ARG A 121 -10.83 11.63 -5.33
C ARG A 121 -10.63 12.95 -6.01
N THR A 122 -10.36 12.92 -7.32
CA THR A 122 -10.31 14.13 -8.15
C THR A 122 -11.07 13.95 -9.45
N ALA A 123 -11.66 12.77 -9.69
CA ALA A 123 -12.45 12.54 -10.88
C ALA A 123 -13.65 13.48 -10.89
N THR A 124 -13.70 14.37 -11.87
CA THR A 124 -14.83 15.28 -12.07
C THR A 124 -16.02 14.53 -12.69
N PRO A 125 -17.28 15.02 -12.54
CA PRO A 125 -18.42 14.43 -13.21
C PRO A 125 -18.23 14.29 -14.72
N ARG A 126 -17.58 15.26 -15.38
CA ARG A 126 -17.26 15.21 -16.81
C ARG A 126 -16.35 14.01 -17.14
N LEU A 127 -15.33 13.77 -16.33
CA LEU A 127 -14.36 12.70 -16.54
C LEU A 127 -15.02 11.32 -16.30
N LEU A 128 -15.84 11.20 -15.25
CA LEU A 128 -16.59 9.98 -14.94
C LEU A 128 -17.57 9.64 -16.06
N GLN A 129 -18.37 10.60 -16.52
CA GLN A 129 -19.32 10.42 -17.62
C GLN A 129 -18.63 10.08 -18.95
N ALA A 130 -17.45 10.65 -19.20
CA ALA A 130 -16.69 10.29 -20.41
C ALA A 130 -16.22 8.84 -20.35
N ALA A 131 -15.76 8.35 -19.19
CA ALA A 131 -15.38 6.96 -18.99
C ALA A 131 -16.59 6.00 -19.14
N GLU A 132 -17.74 6.35 -18.59
CA GLU A 132 -18.99 5.57 -18.77
C GLU A 132 -19.39 5.44 -20.24
N ARG A 133 -19.41 6.55 -20.97
CA ARG A 133 -19.75 6.55 -22.40
C ARG A 133 -18.75 5.73 -23.22
N ALA A 134 -17.46 5.89 -22.94
CA ALA A 134 -16.41 5.16 -23.63
C ALA A 134 -16.52 3.64 -23.45
N LEU A 135 -16.85 3.18 -22.26
CA LEU A 135 -17.09 1.75 -21.98
C LEU A 135 -18.37 1.26 -22.63
N ALA A 136 -19.44 2.07 -22.64
CA ALA A 136 -20.70 1.72 -23.28
C ALA A 136 -20.54 1.50 -24.82
N GLU A 137 -19.62 2.21 -25.49
CA GLU A 137 -19.33 2.01 -26.92
C GLU A 137 -18.80 0.60 -27.25
N VAL A 138 -18.21 -0.08 -26.25
CA VAL A 138 -17.71 -1.46 -26.39
C VAL A 138 -18.60 -2.47 -25.65
N GLY A 139 -19.81 -2.07 -25.22
CA GLY A 139 -20.77 -2.93 -24.54
C GLY A 139 -20.46 -3.23 -23.07
N GLU A 140 -19.52 -2.46 -22.47
CA GLU A 140 -19.08 -2.64 -21.07
C GLU A 140 -19.71 -1.61 -20.14
N ARG A 141 -19.68 -1.93 -18.84
CA ARG A 141 -20.05 -1.01 -17.75
C ARG A 141 -18.86 -0.75 -16.85
N PRO A 142 -18.69 0.47 -16.33
CA PRO A 142 -17.60 0.75 -15.41
C PRO A 142 -17.75 -0.05 -14.11
N GLN A 143 -16.66 -0.67 -13.70
CA GLN A 143 -16.45 -1.12 -12.33
C GLN A 143 -15.58 -0.08 -11.65
N TRP A 144 -16.17 0.73 -10.76
CA TRP A 144 -15.49 1.75 -10.01
C TRP A 144 -14.71 1.12 -8.85
N LEU A 145 -13.41 1.31 -8.81
CA LEU A 145 -12.53 0.67 -7.85
C LEU A 145 -11.56 1.69 -7.23
N PRO A 146 -11.23 1.55 -5.96
CA PRO A 146 -10.06 2.24 -5.43
C PRO A 146 -8.79 1.58 -5.94
N GLY A 147 -7.74 2.37 -6.22
CA GLY A 147 -6.47 1.82 -6.66
C GLY A 147 -5.30 2.78 -6.48
N SER A 148 -4.11 2.21 -6.29
CA SER A 148 -2.87 2.98 -6.25
C SER A 148 -2.24 2.96 -7.64
N THR A 149 -2.44 4.04 -8.39
CA THR A 149 -1.97 4.22 -9.78
C THR A 149 -1.17 5.51 -9.90
N ASP A 150 -0.59 5.76 -11.06
CA ASP A 150 0.12 7.02 -11.34
C ASP A 150 -0.80 8.24 -11.38
N ALA A 151 -2.12 8.04 -11.50
CA ALA A 151 -3.11 9.08 -11.30
C ALA A 151 -3.00 9.74 -9.91
N SER A 152 -2.46 9.05 -8.90
CA SER A 152 -2.20 9.61 -7.57
C SER A 152 -1.32 10.87 -7.60
N ALA A 153 -0.38 10.96 -8.54
CA ALA A 153 0.47 12.14 -8.70
C ALA A 153 -0.29 13.38 -9.21
N ALA A 154 -1.29 13.16 -10.06
CA ALA A 154 -2.19 14.23 -10.52
C ALA A 154 -3.14 14.66 -9.40
N ILE A 155 -3.67 13.68 -8.65
CA ILE A 155 -4.55 13.89 -7.51
C ILE A 155 -3.88 14.77 -6.45
N GLU A 156 -2.62 14.52 -6.13
CA GLU A 156 -1.84 15.32 -5.18
C GLU A 156 -1.78 16.81 -5.55
N ARG A 157 -1.86 17.10 -6.85
CA ARG A 157 -1.86 18.46 -7.40
C ARG A 157 -3.25 19.03 -7.67
N GLY A 158 -4.31 18.33 -7.25
CA GLY A 158 -5.69 18.75 -7.53
C GLY A 158 -6.09 18.65 -9.00
N ILE A 159 -5.33 17.93 -9.82
CA ILE A 159 -5.62 17.73 -11.25
C ILE A 159 -6.60 16.56 -11.37
N PRO A 160 -7.74 16.74 -12.06
CA PRO A 160 -8.69 15.65 -12.30
C PRO A 160 -8.04 14.48 -13.01
N ALA A 161 -8.14 13.28 -12.41
CA ALA A 161 -7.54 12.09 -12.95
C ALA A 161 -8.35 10.83 -12.62
N LEU A 162 -8.22 9.81 -13.44
CA LEU A 162 -8.68 8.45 -13.20
C LEU A 162 -7.73 7.44 -13.83
N GLY A 163 -7.74 6.21 -13.33
CA GLY A 163 -7.10 5.08 -14.00
C GLY A 163 -8.13 4.36 -14.88
N PHE A 164 -7.80 4.13 -16.16
CA PHE A 164 -8.69 3.48 -17.11
C PHE A 164 -8.10 2.16 -17.59
N GLY A 165 -8.76 1.04 -17.28
CA GLY A 165 -8.32 -0.30 -17.65
C GLY A 165 -8.62 -0.58 -19.12
N VAL A 166 -7.61 -1.09 -19.85
CA VAL A 166 -7.67 -1.37 -21.28
C VAL A 166 -7.61 -2.87 -21.62
N TYR A 167 -7.79 -3.74 -20.64
CA TYR A 167 -7.83 -5.20 -20.85
C TYR A 167 -8.63 -5.90 -19.77
N ARG A 168 -8.98 -7.16 -20.02
CA ARG A 168 -9.50 -8.09 -19.02
C ARG A 168 -8.36 -9.01 -18.57
N GLY A 169 -8.20 -9.14 -17.25
CA GLY A 169 -7.19 -9.96 -16.64
C GLY A 169 -7.54 -10.27 -15.18
N GLY A 170 -6.74 -11.06 -14.53
CA GLY A 170 -6.93 -11.43 -13.13
C GLY A 170 -5.68 -12.03 -12.51
N GLY A 171 -5.75 -12.29 -11.19
CA GLY A 171 -4.64 -12.88 -10.46
C GLY A 171 -3.43 -11.97 -10.29
N ALA A 172 -3.60 -10.64 -10.35
CA ALA A 172 -2.50 -9.68 -10.25
C ALA A 172 -1.60 -9.97 -9.04
N HIS A 173 -0.27 -9.91 -9.25
CA HIS A 173 0.76 -10.20 -8.25
C HIS A 173 0.80 -11.66 -7.75
N THR A 174 0.22 -12.60 -8.49
CA THR A 174 0.32 -14.04 -8.21
C THR A 174 0.98 -14.78 -9.38
N PRO A 175 1.51 -16.00 -9.17
CA PRO A 175 2.01 -16.84 -10.27
C PRO A 175 0.93 -17.21 -11.31
N GLY A 176 -0.34 -17.07 -10.97
CA GLY A 176 -1.49 -17.30 -11.84
C GLY A 176 -2.01 -16.04 -12.53
N GLU A 177 -1.25 -14.95 -12.59
CA GLU A 177 -1.65 -13.72 -13.26
C GLU A 177 -1.85 -13.97 -14.77
N TRP A 178 -2.96 -13.47 -15.30
CA TRP A 178 -3.31 -13.66 -16.70
C TRP A 178 -3.96 -12.42 -17.32
N VAL A 179 -3.82 -12.30 -18.63
CA VAL A 179 -4.49 -11.28 -19.45
C VAL A 179 -5.19 -12.01 -20.61
N LEU A 180 -6.40 -11.56 -20.96
CA LEU A 180 -7.13 -12.03 -22.13
C LEU A 180 -6.71 -11.19 -23.35
N PRO A 181 -5.91 -11.72 -24.30
CA PRO A 181 -5.37 -10.93 -25.41
C PRO A 181 -6.45 -10.32 -26.30
N SER A 182 -7.58 -11.02 -26.53
CA SER A 182 -8.70 -10.53 -27.33
C SER A 182 -9.35 -9.25 -26.76
N SER A 183 -9.24 -9.02 -25.44
CA SER A 183 -9.78 -7.82 -24.81
C SER A 183 -8.98 -6.54 -25.06
N LEU A 184 -7.75 -6.65 -25.52
CA LEU A 184 -6.89 -5.49 -25.79
C LEU A 184 -7.45 -4.59 -26.89
N LEU A 185 -8.02 -5.17 -27.96
CA LEU A 185 -8.62 -4.39 -29.04
C LEU A 185 -9.87 -3.63 -28.58
N GLU A 186 -10.70 -4.25 -27.73
CA GLU A 186 -11.87 -3.60 -27.13
C GLU A 186 -11.44 -2.47 -26.20
N GLY A 187 -10.43 -2.73 -25.37
CA GLY A 187 -9.85 -1.72 -24.46
C GLY A 187 -9.24 -0.53 -25.21
N GLN A 188 -8.56 -0.77 -26.33
CA GLN A 188 -8.04 0.30 -27.18
C GLN A 188 -9.18 1.16 -27.77
N ARG A 189 -10.25 0.53 -28.25
CA ARG A 189 -11.44 1.24 -28.76
C ARG A 189 -12.07 2.12 -27.68
N ALA A 190 -12.25 1.57 -26.47
CA ALA A 190 -12.78 2.30 -25.33
C ALA A 190 -11.87 3.49 -24.94
N LEU A 191 -10.55 3.30 -24.92
CA LEU A 191 -9.61 4.39 -24.63
C LEU A 191 -9.69 5.52 -25.68
N LEU A 192 -9.77 5.18 -26.96
CA LEU A 192 -9.93 6.17 -28.03
C LEU A 192 -11.27 6.91 -27.93
N ALA A 193 -12.34 6.22 -27.53
CA ALA A 193 -13.65 6.84 -27.29
C ALA A 193 -13.57 7.82 -26.08
N LEU A 194 -12.89 7.43 -25.02
CA LEU A 194 -12.64 8.30 -23.85
C LEU A 194 -11.91 9.59 -24.26
N LEU A 195 -10.81 9.47 -24.99
CA LEU A 195 -10.01 10.63 -25.44
C LEU A 195 -10.84 11.56 -26.32
N ARG A 196 -11.60 11.04 -27.31
CA ARG A 196 -12.52 11.83 -28.13
C ARG A 196 -13.59 12.54 -27.29
N GLY A 197 -14.18 11.83 -26.32
CA GLY A 197 -15.18 12.41 -25.41
C GLY A 197 -14.65 13.53 -24.52
N LEU A 198 -13.34 13.58 -24.30
CA LEU A 198 -12.65 14.64 -23.56
C LEU A 198 -12.17 15.79 -24.46
N GLY A 199 -12.27 15.66 -25.79
CA GLY A 199 -11.82 16.65 -26.74
C GLY A 199 -10.32 16.59 -27.01
N VAL A 200 -9.69 15.45 -26.79
CA VAL A 200 -8.30 15.16 -27.13
C VAL A 200 -8.31 14.37 -28.44
N GLY A 201 -8.06 15.05 -29.56
CA GLY A 201 -8.06 14.46 -30.88
C GLY A 201 -7.47 15.40 -31.90
#